data_643aeb4e0370f2adc85bd0ebb3a9da56
#
_entry.id   643aeb4e0370f2adc85bd0ebb3a9da56
#
_cell.length_a   1.000
_cell.length_b   1.000
_cell.length_c   1.000
_cell.angle_alpha   90.00
_cell.angle_beta   90.00
_cell.angle_gamma   90.00
#
_symmetry.space_group_name_H-M   'P 1'
#
loop_
_entity.id
_entity.type
_entity.pdbx_description
1 polymer ?
#
loop_
_entity_poly.entity_id
_entity_poly.type
_entity_poly.pdbx_seq_one_letter_code
_entity_poly.pdbx_strand_id
1 'polypeptide(L)'
;MVASGVISLQSHTYDMHQWPPFEDGNDRVRETLAQLPGESDEDYEAAVKADIQQSQQAIEPITGEKVNALSYPEGAYGTLTMDALRSQGIELTFTTQPGVNAVVQGLPQTLYSMHRITMTEDTNMDEFLAKLAK
;
A
#
# COMPACT_ATOMS: atom_id res chain seq x y z
N MET A 1 7.55 13.77 15.98
CA MET A 1 7.73 13.60 14.51
C MET A 1 6.43 13.96 13.77
N VAL A 2 5.30 13.31 14.03
CA VAL A 2 3.99 13.67 13.41
C VAL A 2 3.57 15.11 13.75
N ALA A 3 3.73 15.55 14.99
CA ALA A 3 3.39 16.91 15.42
C ALA A 3 4.16 18.06 14.70
N SER A 4 5.18 17.74 13.90
CA SER A 4 5.90 18.72 13.09
C SER A 4 5.14 19.15 11.81
N GLY A 5 4.12 18.36 11.40
CA GLY A 5 3.40 18.55 10.14
C GLY A 5 4.22 18.22 8.87
N VAL A 6 5.43 17.68 9.04
CA VAL A 6 6.33 17.33 7.93
C VAL A 6 6.21 15.86 7.53
N ILE A 7 5.68 15.01 8.44
CA ILE A 7 5.59 13.56 8.24
C ILE A 7 4.13 13.15 8.36
N SER A 8 3.61 12.48 7.34
CA SER A 8 2.33 11.77 7.34
C SER A 8 2.58 10.28 7.49
N LEU A 9 1.91 9.63 8.44
CA LEU A 9 1.94 8.17 8.61
C LEU A 9 0.77 7.56 7.86
N GLN A 10 1.08 6.61 6.98
CA GLN A 10 0.11 5.95 6.13
C GLN A 10 0.24 4.42 6.24
N SER A 11 -0.65 3.66 5.59
CA SER A 11 -0.71 2.21 5.75
C SER A 11 0.29 1.46 4.85
N HIS A 12 0.77 0.33 5.38
CA HIS A 12 1.42 -0.76 4.64
C HIS A 12 0.74 -2.09 4.93
N THR A 13 -0.58 -2.07 5.19
CA THR A 13 -1.43 -3.09 5.80
C THR A 13 -1.29 -3.17 7.32
N TYR A 14 -2.21 -3.87 7.98
CA TYR A 14 -2.12 -4.20 9.40
C TYR A 14 -1.43 -5.54 9.60
N ASP A 15 -1.89 -6.59 8.90
CA ASP A 15 -1.41 -7.97 9.02
C ASP A 15 -1.36 -8.73 7.68
N MET A 16 -1.37 -8.03 6.55
CA MET A 16 -1.25 -8.64 5.21
C MET A 16 0.16 -8.53 4.63
N HIS A 17 1.18 -8.54 5.50
CA HIS A 17 2.58 -8.67 5.15
C HIS A 17 3.26 -9.64 6.11
N GLN A 18 2.65 -10.80 6.26
CA GLN A 18 3.11 -11.85 7.16
C GLN A 18 4.37 -12.50 6.61
N TRP A 19 5.31 -12.80 7.49
CA TRP A 19 6.58 -13.40 7.11
C TRP A 19 6.81 -14.73 7.84
N PRO A 20 6.66 -15.88 7.18
CA PRO A 20 7.09 -17.14 7.77
C PRO A 20 8.62 -17.09 8.02
N PRO A 21 9.15 -17.55 9.13
CA PRO A 21 8.56 -18.37 10.20
C PRO A 21 8.16 -17.58 11.46
N PHE A 22 7.97 -16.26 11.38
CA PHE A 22 7.71 -15.41 12.54
C PHE A 22 6.23 -15.34 12.92
N GLU A 23 5.34 -15.87 12.08
CA GLU A 23 3.90 -15.92 12.29
C GLU A 23 3.50 -17.32 12.76
N ASP A 24 3.44 -17.52 14.07
CA ASP A 24 3.04 -18.80 14.66
C ASP A 24 1.52 -19.00 14.57
N GLY A 25 1.10 -20.17 14.10
CA GLY A 25 -0.28 -20.67 14.24
C GLY A 25 -1.27 -20.28 13.15
N ASN A 26 -0.82 -19.73 12.03
CA ASN A 26 -1.67 -19.47 10.87
C ASN A 26 -1.45 -20.54 9.78
N ASP A 27 -2.50 -21.31 9.48
CA ASP A 27 -2.51 -22.26 8.36
C ASP A 27 -2.49 -21.53 6.99
N ARG A 28 -2.76 -20.22 6.97
CA ARG A 28 -2.73 -19.36 5.78
C ARG A 28 -1.86 -18.14 6.05
N VAL A 29 -0.66 -18.16 5.52
CA VAL A 29 0.24 -17.00 5.54
C VAL A 29 -0.12 -16.09 4.39
N ARG A 30 -0.42 -14.83 4.72
CA ARG A 30 -0.69 -13.79 3.74
C ARG A 30 0.49 -12.83 3.67
N GLU A 31 1.39 -13.07 2.73
CA GLU A 31 2.62 -12.30 2.55
C GLU A 31 2.37 -10.97 1.80
N THR A 32 1.27 -10.88 1.07
CA THR A 32 0.94 -9.73 0.22
C THR A 32 -0.57 -9.50 0.18
N LEU A 33 -0.99 -8.41 -0.46
CA LEU A 33 -2.40 -8.15 -0.77
C LEU A 33 -2.94 -8.96 -1.95
N ALA A 34 -2.20 -9.93 -2.47
CA ALA A 34 -2.75 -10.82 -3.48
C ALA A 34 -3.76 -11.81 -2.87
N GLN A 35 -4.75 -12.19 -3.68
CA GLN A 35 -5.73 -13.21 -3.30
C GLN A 35 -5.06 -14.56 -3.12
N LEU A 36 -5.40 -15.28 -2.04
CA LEU A 36 -4.82 -16.59 -1.76
C LEU A 36 -5.38 -17.65 -2.69
N PRO A 37 -4.60 -18.70 -3.02
CA PRO A 37 -5.10 -19.82 -3.80
C PRO A 37 -6.35 -20.44 -3.19
N GLY A 38 -7.44 -20.52 -3.96
CA GLY A 38 -8.72 -21.09 -3.53
C GLY A 38 -9.56 -20.21 -2.58
N GLU A 39 -9.13 -18.98 -2.34
CA GLU A 39 -9.94 -17.98 -1.63
C GLU A 39 -11.06 -17.46 -2.55
N SER A 40 -12.27 -17.33 -2.04
CA SER A 40 -13.35 -16.71 -2.80
C SER A 40 -13.14 -15.20 -2.90
N ASP A 41 -13.71 -14.58 -3.93
CA ASP A 41 -13.66 -13.13 -4.11
C ASP A 41 -14.26 -12.38 -2.91
N GLU A 42 -15.35 -12.93 -2.37
CA GLU A 42 -16.06 -12.37 -1.22
C GLU A 42 -15.20 -12.42 0.05
N ASP A 43 -14.56 -13.57 0.35
CA ASP A 43 -13.67 -13.73 1.50
C ASP A 43 -12.44 -12.83 1.36
N TYR A 44 -11.89 -12.75 0.15
CA TYR A 44 -10.76 -11.89 -0.14
C TYR A 44 -11.07 -10.41 0.11
N GLU A 45 -12.18 -9.90 -0.45
CA GLU A 45 -12.59 -8.52 -0.23
C GLU A 45 -12.86 -8.23 1.25
N ALA A 46 -13.52 -9.15 1.95
CA ALA A 46 -13.79 -9.01 3.37
C ALA A 46 -12.48 -8.94 4.19
N ALA A 47 -11.51 -9.79 3.86
CA ALA A 47 -10.21 -9.81 4.52
C ALA A 47 -9.43 -8.49 4.29
N VAL A 48 -9.37 -8.00 3.06
CA VAL A 48 -8.70 -6.72 2.73
C VAL A 48 -9.36 -5.56 3.48
N LYS A 49 -10.71 -5.49 3.46
CA LYS A 49 -11.45 -4.42 4.16
C LYS A 49 -11.20 -4.44 5.66
N ALA A 50 -11.21 -5.62 6.28
CA ALA A 50 -10.96 -5.77 7.71
C ALA A 50 -9.54 -5.35 8.09
N ASP A 51 -8.54 -5.73 7.32
CA ASP A 51 -7.14 -5.35 7.54
C ASP A 51 -6.94 -3.83 7.48
N ILE A 52 -7.48 -3.18 6.44
CA ILE A 52 -7.37 -1.73 6.30
C ILE A 52 -8.07 -1.00 7.45
N GLN A 53 -9.25 -1.46 7.89
CA GLN A 53 -9.93 -0.88 9.04
C GLN A 53 -9.08 -0.98 10.32
N GLN A 54 -8.42 -2.11 10.56
CA GLN A 54 -7.52 -2.29 11.70
C GLN A 54 -6.31 -1.34 11.61
N SER A 55 -5.73 -1.19 10.42
CA SER A 55 -4.64 -0.23 10.17
C SER A 55 -5.08 1.21 10.49
N GLN A 56 -6.26 1.61 10.02
CA GLN A 56 -6.84 2.95 10.30
C GLN A 56 -7.06 3.16 11.80
N GLN A 57 -7.64 2.16 12.48
CA GLN A 57 -7.87 2.20 13.94
C GLN A 57 -6.57 2.31 14.74
N ALA A 58 -5.47 1.75 14.23
CA ALA A 58 -4.17 1.82 14.88
C ALA A 58 -3.45 3.17 14.65
N ILE A 59 -3.56 3.76 13.46
CA ILE A 59 -2.79 4.93 13.04
C ILE A 59 -3.53 6.25 13.32
N GLU A 60 -4.80 6.36 12.95
CA GLU A 60 -5.56 7.62 13.00
C GLU A 60 -5.65 8.23 14.39
N PRO A 61 -5.87 7.47 15.49
CA PRO A 61 -5.92 8.07 16.84
C PRO A 61 -4.60 8.66 17.31
N ILE A 62 -3.47 8.16 16.78
CA ILE A 62 -2.13 8.60 17.14
C ILE A 62 -1.73 9.85 16.35
N THR A 63 -2.15 9.92 15.09
CA THR A 63 -1.75 10.98 14.16
C THR A 63 -2.73 12.15 14.14
N GLY A 64 -4.00 11.87 14.40
CA GLY A 64 -5.10 12.82 14.17
C GLY A 64 -5.42 13.03 12.68
N GLU A 65 -4.80 12.26 11.79
CA GLU A 65 -4.95 12.35 10.35
C GLU A 65 -5.60 11.07 9.78
N LYS A 66 -6.27 11.18 8.65
CA LYS A 66 -6.83 10.04 7.94
C LYS A 66 -5.75 9.20 7.27
N VAL A 67 -5.91 7.88 7.33
CA VAL A 67 -5.14 6.95 6.51
C VAL A 67 -5.85 6.82 5.17
N ASN A 68 -5.32 7.49 4.17
CA ASN A 68 -5.86 7.51 2.81
C ASN A 68 -4.87 7.07 1.73
N ALA A 69 -3.68 6.64 2.13
CA ALA A 69 -2.67 6.08 1.24
C ALA A 69 -2.19 4.71 1.72
N LEU A 70 -1.83 3.84 0.75
CA LEU A 70 -1.31 2.51 1.02
C LEU A 70 -0.13 2.20 0.09
N SER A 71 0.95 1.66 0.64
CA SER A 71 1.99 1.00 -0.14
C SER A 71 1.71 -0.51 -0.14
N TYR A 72 1.64 -1.13 -1.33
CA TYR A 72 1.43 -2.58 -1.41
C TYR A 72 2.63 -3.35 -0.90
N PRO A 73 2.46 -4.32 0.04
CA PRO A 73 3.49 -5.28 0.41
C PRO A 73 4.03 -6.00 -0.83
N GLU A 74 5.35 -6.02 -1.00
CA GLU A 74 6.05 -6.55 -2.19
C GLU A 74 5.57 -5.96 -3.53
N GLY A 75 4.73 -4.95 -3.50
CA GLY A 75 4.09 -4.36 -4.69
C GLY A 75 2.98 -5.24 -5.28
N ALA A 76 2.57 -6.30 -4.59
CA ALA A 76 1.60 -7.28 -5.08
C ALA A 76 0.18 -6.97 -4.61
N TYR A 77 -0.77 -7.10 -5.51
CA TYR A 77 -2.20 -6.90 -5.26
C TYR A 77 -3.04 -7.69 -6.27
N GLY A 78 -4.31 -7.98 -5.91
CA GLY A 78 -5.27 -8.67 -6.78
C GLY A 78 -6.13 -7.68 -7.58
N THR A 79 -6.92 -8.22 -8.50
CA THR A 79 -7.84 -7.42 -9.35
C THR A 79 -8.93 -6.70 -8.55
N LEU A 80 -9.40 -7.30 -7.46
CA LEU A 80 -10.45 -6.73 -6.59
C LEU A 80 -9.89 -5.81 -5.50
N THR A 81 -8.56 -5.76 -5.32
CA THR A 81 -7.92 -4.98 -4.25
C THR A 81 -8.31 -3.51 -4.33
N MET A 82 -8.30 -2.94 -5.52
CA MET A 82 -8.55 -1.50 -5.71
C MET A 82 -9.95 -1.09 -5.23
N ASP A 83 -10.98 -1.88 -5.54
CA ASP A 83 -12.35 -1.56 -5.14
C ASP A 83 -12.54 -1.75 -3.63
N ALA A 84 -11.93 -2.79 -3.05
CA ALA A 84 -11.91 -2.99 -1.61
C ALA A 84 -11.24 -1.81 -0.88
N LEU A 85 -10.06 -1.37 -1.32
CA LEU A 85 -9.32 -0.24 -0.74
C LEU A 85 -10.10 1.08 -0.88
N ARG A 86 -10.67 1.33 -2.06
CA ARG A 86 -11.50 2.52 -2.31
C ARG A 86 -12.70 2.59 -1.38
N SER A 87 -13.33 1.46 -1.11
CA SER A 87 -14.47 1.38 -0.18
C SER A 87 -14.10 1.73 1.26
N GLN A 88 -12.82 1.63 1.63
CA GLN A 88 -12.27 2.01 2.93
C GLN A 88 -11.64 3.41 2.95
N GLY A 89 -11.81 4.20 1.90
CA GLY A 89 -11.31 5.58 1.83
C GLY A 89 -9.83 5.70 1.48
N ILE A 90 -9.20 4.63 0.98
CA ILE A 90 -7.86 4.71 0.41
C ILE A 90 -7.97 5.37 -0.96
N GLU A 91 -7.28 6.48 -1.16
CA GLU A 91 -7.32 7.30 -2.36
C GLU A 91 -6.06 7.18 -3.21
N LEU A 92 -4.96 6.72 -2.59
CA LEU A 92 -3.63 6.67 -3.20
C LEU A 92 -2.94 5.35 -2.87
N THR A 93 -2.38 4.68 -3.89
CA THR A 93 -1.59 3.46 -3.65
C THR A 93 -0.28 3.46 -4.41
N PHE A 94 0.73 2.79 -3.82
CA PHE A 94 2.07 2.68 -4.39
C PHE A 94 2.47 1.21 -4.60
N THR A 95 3.08 0.95 -5.74
CA THR A 95 3.73 -0.32 -6.06
C THR A 95 5.23 -0.27 -5.75
N THR A 96 5.96 -1.34 -6.05
CA THR A 96 7.42 -1.38 -6.07
C THR A 96 7.99 -1.15 -7.48
N GLN A 97 7.13 -0.99 -8.48
CA GLN A 97 7.54 -0.77 -9.87
C GLN A 97 8.23 0.60 -10.00
N PRO A 98 9.44 0.67 -10.59
CA PRO A 98 10.10 1.94 -10.83
C PRO A 98 9.44 2.69 -11.99
N GLY A 99 9.35 4.01 -11.87
CA GLY A 99 8.82 4.82 -12.97
C GLY A 99 8.36 6.21 -12.55
N VAL A 100 7.91 6.98 -13.54
CA VAL A 100 7.29 8.29 -13.38
C VAL A 100 5.78 8.15 -13.55
N ASN A 101 5.02 8.88 -12.74
CA ASN A 101 3.56 8.79 -12.73
C ASN A 101 2.94 9.94 -13.52
N ALA A 102 1.96 9.62 -14.35
CA ALA A 102 1.10 10.60 -15.00
C ALA A 102 -0.21 10.74 -14.20
N VAL A 103 -0.28 11.75 -13.35
CA VAL A 103 -1.49 12.06 -12.58
C VAL A 103 -2.36 13.03 -13.38
N VAL A 104 -3.63 12.67 -13.59
CA VAL A 104 -4.57 13.47 -14.38
C VAL A 104 -5.67 14.02 -13.47
N GLN A 105 -5.81 15.34 -13.43
CA GLN A 105 -6.84 16.00 -12.64
C GLN A 105 -8.24 15.54 -13.06
N GLY A 106 -9.06 15.15 -12.07
CA GLY A 106 -10.39 14.63 -12.30
C GLY A 106 -10.48 13.14 -12.63
N LEU A 107 -9.31 12.44 -12.69
CA LEU A 107 -9.24 11.00 -12.91
C LEU A 107 -8.57 10.31 -11.70
N PRO A 108 -9.33 10.07 -10.60
CA PRO A 108 -8.76 9.53 -9.35
C PRO A 108 -8.12 8.15 -9.53
N GLN A 109 -8.53 7.36 -10.53
CA GLN A 109 -7.90 6.08 -10.83
C GLN A 109 -6.40 6.21 -11.17
N THR A 110 -5.90 7.38 -11.57
CA THR A 110 -4.48 7.61 -11.84
C THR A 110 -3.63 7.73 -10.59
N LEU A 111 -4.24 7.74 -9.41
CA LEU A 111 -3.57 7.73 -8.10
C LEU A 111 -3.37 6.31 -7.55
N TYR A 112 -3.89 5.29 -8.24
CA TYR A 112 -3.72 3.91 -7.82
C TYR A 112 -2.57 3.24 -8.55
N SER A 113 -1.86 2.36 -7.82
CA SER A 113 -0.71 1.60 -8.32
C SER A 113 0.43 2.49 -8.84
N MET A 114 0.68 3.60 -8.15
CA MET A 114 1.72 4.54 -8.53
C MET A 114 3.11 3.90 -8.43
N HIS A 115 3.96 4.28 -9.37
CA HIS A 115 5.36 3.87 -9.39
C HIS A 115 6.15 4.57 -8.30
N ARG A 116 7.23 3.91 -7.83
CA ARG A 116 8.21 4.47 -6.90
C ARG A 116 9.61 4.28 -7.45
N ILE A 117 10.50 5.19 -7.10
CA ILE A 117 11.93 5.03 -7.35
C ILE A 117 12.59 4.76 -6.00
N THR A 118 13.17 3.55 -5.85
CA THR A 118 13.92 3.21 -4.65
C THR A 118 15.22 3.98 -4.62
N MET A 119 15.47 4.69 -3.52
CA MET A 119 16.71 5.39 -3.24
C MET A 119 17.47 4.61 -2.16
N THR A 120 18.74 4.35 -2.39
CA THR A 120 19.67 3.72 -1.45
C THR A 120 20.85 4.64 -1.18
N GLU A 121 21.71 4.30 -0.23
CA GLU A 121 22.93 5.06 0.05
C GLU A 121 23.88 5.12 -1.17
N ASP A 122 23.82 4.09 -2.02
CA ASP A 122 24.63 4.00 -3.25
C ASP A 122 23.96 4.64 -4.47
N THR A 123 22.79 5.27 -4.32
CA THR A 123 22.06 5.85 -5.45
C THR A 123 22.81 7.03 -6.02
N ASN A 124 23.25 6.91 -7.27
CA ASN A 124 23.87 8.01 -8.00
C ASN A 124 22.81 9.05 -8.41
N MET A 125 23.06 10.32 -8.12
CA MET A 125 22.11 11.40 -8.39
C MET A 125 21.85 11.60 -9.90
N ASP A 126 22.86 11.44 -10.74
CA ASP A 126 22.70 11.58 -12.19
C ASP A 126 21.84 10.46 -12.77
N GLU A 127 22.01 9.23 -12.29
CA GLU A 127 21.14 8.10 -12.63
C GLU A 127 19.70 8.30 -12.15
N PHE A 128 19.52 8.85 -10.95
CA PHE A 128 18.22 9.19 -10.43
C PHE A 128 17.51 10.22 -11.30
N LEU A 129 18.19 11.33 -11.63
CA LEU A 129 17.65 12.38 -12.50
C LEU A 129 17.33 11.85 -13.90
N ALA A 130 18.15 10.95 -14.44
CA ALA A 130 17.89 10.30 -15.72
C ALA A 130 16.62 9.41 -15.71
N LYS A 131 16.26 8.84 -14.56
CA LYS A 131 15.00 8.09 -14.40
C LYS A 131 13.77 8.99 -14.36
N LEU A 132 13.91 10.23 -13.87
CA LEU A 132 12.82 11.20 -13.82
C LEU A 132 12.55 11.86 -15.18
N ALA A 133 13.52 11.83 -16.09
CA ALA A 133 13.43 12.47 -17.40
C ALA A 133 12.76 11.60 -18.48
N LYS A 134 12.34 10.37 -18.15
CA LYS A 134 11.67 9.42 -19.05
C LYS A 134 10.17 9.39 -18.81
#